data_6dd25c5da592e790398a6bb51468aac1
#
_entry.id   6dd25c5da592e790398a6bb51468aac1
#
_cell.length_a   1.000
_cell.length_b   1.000
_cell.length_c   1.000
_cell.angle_alpha   90.00
_cell.angle_beta   90.00
_cell.angle_gamma   90.00
#
_symmetry.space_group_name_H-M   'P 1'
#
loop_
_entity.id
_entity.type
_entity.pdbx_description
1 polymer ?
#
loop_
_entity_poly.entity_id
_entity_poly.type
_entity_poly.pdbx_seq_one_letter_code
_entity_poly.pdbx_strand_id
1 'polypeptide(L)'
;MTTLRIPTPLRTYTSGKSEVDVNGANISEALADLTAQFPAIKPHLFNEKDELRPFVNLFVGEHNIKDLQGVETPIKDGDKLMLIPSIAGG
;
A
#
# COMPACT_ATOMS: atom_id res chain seq x y z
N MET A 1 7.09 12.82 -5.20
CA MET A 1 6.79 11.39 -5.18
C MET A 1 6.83 10.86 -3.77
N THR A 2 6.06 9.86 -3.50
CA THR A 2 5.97 9.22 -2.20
C THR A 2 6.56 7.82 -2.30
N THR A 3 7.33 7.39 -1.31
CA THR A 3 7.95 6.07 -1.32
C THR A 3 7.08 5.10 -0.53
N LEU A 4 6.76 3.97 -1.14
CA LEU A 4 6.01 2.89 -0.50
C LEU A 4 6.94 1.72 -0.25
N ARG A 5 7.04 1.32 1.00
CA ARG A 5 7.86 0.16 1.37
C ARG A 5 7.05 -1.12 1.22
N ILE A 6 7.65 -2.08 0.55
CA ILE A 6 7.00 -3.36 0.25
C ILE A 6 7.54 -4.42 1.21
N PRO A 7 6.67 -5.14 1.93
CA PRO A 7 7.12 -6.19 2.84
C PRO A 7 7.67 -7.39 2.07
N THR A 8 8.55 -8.14 2.72
CA THR A 8 9.22 -9.27 2.10
C THR A 8 8.26 -10.23 1.38
N PRO A 9 7.13 -10.63 1.97
CA PRO A 9 6.23 -11.59 1.30
C PRO A 9 5.63 -11.08 -0.01
N LEU A 10 5.58 -9.77 -0.21
CA LEU A 10 4.98 -9.18 -1.41
C LEU A 10 6.00 -8.72 -2.44
N ARG A 11 7.28 -8.81 -2.15
CA ARG A 11 8.32 -8.34 -3.08
C ARG A 11 8.38 -9.14 -4.37
N THR A 12 7.93 -10.38 -4.35
CA THR A 12 7.85 -11.18 -5.56
C THR A 12 6.89 -10.57 -6.59
N TYR A 13 5.95 -9.75 -6.15
CA TYR A 13 4.98 -9.08 -7.02
C TYR A 13 5.44 -7.69 -7.46
N THR A 14 6.57 -7.22 -6.94
CA THR A 14 7.15 -5.91 -7.30
C THR A 14 8.55 -6.08 -7.87
N SER A 15 8.79 -7.18 -8.56
CA SER A 15 10.08 -7.49 -9.19
C SER A 15 11.25 -7.48 -8.19
N GLY A 16 10.97 -7.89 -6.97
CA GLY A 16 11.97 -7.95 -5.90
C GLY A 16 12.27 -6.62 -5.24
N LYS A 17 11.56 -5.56 -5.59
CA LYS A 17 11.80 -4.24 -5.02
C LYS A 17 11.25 -4.14 -3.61
N SER A 18 12.08 -3.59 -2.71
CA SER A 18 11.66 -3.35 -1.34
C SER A 18 10.98 -2.00 -1.17
N GLU A 19 11.17 -1.10 -2.14
CA GLU A 19 10.57 0.24 -2.14
C GLU A 19 10.16 0.60 -3.56
N VAL A 20 8.99 1.23 -3.67
CA VAL A 20 8.46 1.67 -4.96
C VAL A 20 8.01 3.12 -4.81
N ASP A 21 8.40 3.95 -5.76
CA ASP A 21 7.90 5.33 -5.80
C ASP A 21 6.51 5.34 -6.41
N VAL A 22 5.59 5.98 -5.73
CA VAL A 22 4.20 6.09 -6.18
C VAL A 22 3.75 7.54 -6.18
N ASN A 23 2.81 7.85 -7.04
CA ASN A 23 2.22 9.17 -7.16
C ASN A 23 0.77 9.14 -6.73
N GLY A 24 0.33 10.17 -6.04
CA GLY A 24 -1.05 10.31 -5.65
C GLY A 24 -1.21 11.37 -4.59
N ALA A 25 -2.41 11.93 -4.49
CA ALA A 25 -2.74 12.92 -3.47
C ALA A 25 -3.26 12.26 -2.20
N ASN A 26 -3.60 10.98 -2.26
CA ASN A 26 -4.07 10.22 -1.12
C ASN A 26 -3.66 8.75 -1.28
N ILE A 27 -3.97 7.94 -0.27
CA ILE A 27 -3.59 6.53 -0.27
C ILE A 27 -4.24 5.78 -1.44
N SER A 28 -5.50 6.05 -1.72
CA SER A 28 -6.21 5.39 -2.82
C SER A 28 -5.49 5.58 -4.16
N GLU A 29 -5.07 6.82 -4.43
CA GLU A 29 -4.36 7.12 -5.67
C GLU A 29 -2.97 6.49 -5.68
N ALA A 30 -2.28 6.48 -4.54
CA ALA A 30 -0.97 5.87 -4.44
C ALA A 30 -1.05 4.37 -4.70
N LEU A 31 -2.06 3.69 -4.15
CA LEU A 31 -2.25 2.27 -4.38
C LEU A 31 -2.67 1.98 -5.82
N ALA A 32 -3.45 2.86 -6.44
CA ALA A 32 -3.80 2.73 -7.84
C ALA A 32 -2.55 2.80 -8.72
N ASP A 33 -1.63 3.73 -8.39
CA ASP A 33 -0.37 3.83 -9.12
C ASP A 33 0.48 2.57 -8.92
N LEU A 34 0.55 2.07 -7.69
CA LEU A 34 1.29 0.84 -7.40
C LEU A 34 0.76 -0.34 -8.23
N THR A 35 -0.56 -0.52 -8.27
CA THR A 35 -1.15 -1.63 -9.02
C THR A 35 -1.06 -1.43 -10.52
N ALA A 36 -0.94 -0.18 -10.99
CA ALA A 36 -0.67 0.09 -12.39
C ALA A 36 0.75 -0.30 -12.78
N GLN A 37 1.71 -0.07 -11.88
CA GLN A 37 3.10 -0.46 -12.10
C GLN A 37 3.29 -1.97 -11.97
N PHE A 38 2.61 -2.60 -11.01
CA PHE A 38 2.75 -4.02 -10.70
C PHE A 38 1.37 -4.66 -10.57
N PRO A 39 0.70 -4.96 -11.69
CA PRO A 39 -0.66 -5.51 -11.62
C PRO A 39 -0.79 -6.80 -10.82
N ALA A 40 0.28 -7.58 -10.72
CA ALA A 40 0.26 -8.85 -10.01
C ALA A 40 0.02 -8.70 -8.52
N ILE A 41 0.32 -7.51 -7.96
CA ILE A 41 0.12 -7.30 -6.52
C ILE A 41 -1.33 -6.99 -6.17
N LYS A 42 -2.13 -6.57 -7.14
CA LYS A 42 -3.50 -6.12 -6.87
C LYS A 42 -4.36 -7.14 -6.12
N PRO A 43 -4.43 -8.42 -6.54
CA PRO A 43 -5.27 -9.38 -5.83
C PRO A 43 -4.81 -9.68 -4.41
N HIS A 44 -3.58 -9.32 -4.06
CA HIS A 44 -3.05 -9.51 -2.71
C HIS A 44 -3.36 -8.34 -1.80
N LEU A 45 -3.76 -7.20 -2.35
CA LEU A 45 -4.11 -6.01 -1.59
C LEU A 45 -5.61 -5.75 -1.58
N PHE A 46 -6.30 -6.05 -2.68
CA PHE A 46 -7.71 -5.73 -2.86
C PHE A 46 -8.53 -6.99 -3.06
N ASN A 47 -9.77 -6.95 -2.60
CA ASN A 47 -10.72 -8.03 -2.82
C ASN A 47 -11.44 -7.83 -4.16
N GLU A 48 -12.46 -8.65 -4.44
CA GLU A 48 -13.20 -8.60 -5.70
C GLU A 48 -13.97 -7.29 -5.87
N LYS A 49 -14.21 -6.56 -4.79
CA LYS A 49 -14.94 -5.28 -4.82
C LYS A 49 -13.99 -4.09 -4.87
N ASP A 50 -12.70 -4.34 -5.14
CA ASP A 50 -11.66 -3.31 -5.15
C ASP A 50 -11.51 -2.60 -3.81
N GLU A 51 -11.83 -3.29 -2.73
CA GLU A 51 -11.62 -2.79 -1.38
C GLU A 51 -10.35 -3.38 -0.80
N LEU A 52 -9.62 -2.56 -0.04
CA LEU A 52 -8.41 -3.02 0.62
C LEU A 52 -8.75 -4.15 1.59
N ARG A 53 -8.03 -5.26 1.49
CA ARG A 53 -8.30 -6.40 2.35
C ARG A 53 -8.06 -6.05 3.81
N PRO A 54 -8.90 -6.53 4.74
CA PRO A 54 -8.81 -6.12 6.16
C PRO A 54 -7.50 -6.52 6.84
N PHE A 55 -6.81 -7.54 6.34
CA PHE A 55 -5.53 -7.95 6.92
C PHE A 55 -4.35 -7.14 6.38
N VAL A 56 -4.59 -6.25 5.42
CA VAL A 56 -3.54 -5.38 4.91
C VAL A 56 -3.54 -4.10 5.71
N ASN A 57 -2.42 -3.82 6.36
CA ASN A 57 -2.24 -2.58 7.11
C ASN A 57 -1.30 -1.68 6.31
N LEU A 58 -1.61 -0.40 6.28
CA LEU A 58 -0.77 0.58 5.61
C LEU A 58 -0.53 1.74 6.55
N PHE A 59 0.71 2.15 6.66
CA PHE A 59 1.11 3.22 7.57
C PHE A 59 1.60 4.42 6.76
N VAL A 60 1.24 5.60 7.21
CA VAL A 60 1.83 6.86 6.76
C VAL A 60 2.71 7.33 7.91
N GLY A 61 4.03 7.18 7.74
CA GLY A 61 4.95 7.39 8.83
C GLY A 61 4.66 6.37 9.94
N GLU A 62 4.29 6.85 11.12
CA GLU A 62 4.01 5.98 12.26
C GLU A 62 2.51 5.71 12.45
N HIS A 63 1.67 6.25 11.58
CA HIS A 63 0.22 6.19 11.75
C HIS A 63 -0.42 5.19 10.80
N ASN A 64 -1.18 4.25 11.34
CA ASN A 64 -1.99 3.34 10.55
C ASN A 64 -3.13 4.14 9.92
N ILE A 65 -3.38 3.93 8.63
CA ILE A 65 -4.44 4.68 7.94
C ILE A 65 -5.82 4.43 8.53
N LYS A 66 -6.02 3.28 9.21
CA LYS A 66 -7.29 2.98 9.87
C LYS A 66 -7.58 3.92 11.03
N ASP A 67 -6.52 4.51 11.59
CA ASP A 67 -6.64 5.51 12.65
C ASP A 67 -6.73 6.93 12.08
N LEU A 68 -6.65 7.05 10.76
CA LEU A 68 -6.75 8.30 10.04
C LEU A 68 -8.02 8.27 9.20
N GLN A 69 -7.89 8.48 7.90
CA GLN A 69 -9.04 8.52 6.99
C GLN A 69 -9.08 7.31 6.03
N GLY A 70 -8.45 6.21 6.41
CA GLY A 70 -8.39 5.04 5.56
C GLY A 70 -7.70 5.35 4.24
N VAL A 71 -8.24 4.84 3.14
CA VAL A 71 -7.63 5.05 1.83
C VAL A 71 -7.79 6.49 1.33
N GLU A 72 -8.60 7.30 1.99
CA GLU A 72 -8.73 8.72 1.65
C GLU A 72 -7.74 9.60 2.39
N THR A 73 -6.89 9.01 3.25
CA THR A 73 -5.85 9.74 3.96
C THR A 73 -4.97 10.50 2.96
N PRO A 74 -4.87 11.83 3.10
CA PRO A 74 -4.02 12.62 2.20
C PRO A 74 -2.55 12.33 2.44
N ILE A 75 -1.78 12.33 1.37
CA ILE A 75 -0.33 12.17 1.42
C ILE A 75 0.33 13.28 0.61
N LYS A 76 1.61 13.48 0.86
CA LYS A 76 2.38 14.52 0.17
C LYS A 76 3.76 14.00 -0.16
N ASP A 77 4.47 14.74 -1.01
CA ASP A 77 5.83 14.40 -1.37
C ASP A 77 6.69 14.28 -0.11
N GLY A 78 7.49 13.24 -0.08
CA GLY A 78 8.35 12.99 1.06
C GLY A 78 7.75 12.10 2.13
N ASP A 79 6.44 11.87 2.08
CA ASP A 79 5.82 10.91 3.00
C ASP A 79 6.33 9.51 2.71
N LYS A 80 6.47 8.73 3.79
CA LYS A 80 6.88 7.34 3.67
C LYS A 80 5.69 6.45 4.01
N LEU A 81 5.36 5.60 3.07
CA LEU A 81 4.27 4.64 3.25
C LEU A 81 4.88 3.27 3.52
N MET A 82 4.24 2.52 4.40
CA MET A 82 4.68 1.16 4.71
C MET A 82 3.49 0.22 4.64
N LEU A 83 3.65 -0.84 3.85
CA LEU A 83 2.64 -1.86 3.69
C LEU A 83 3.00 -3.02 4.61
N ILE A 84 2.09 -3.37 5.51
CA ILE A 84 2.31 -4.45 6.46
C ILE A 84 1.12 -5.40 6.42
N PRO A 85 1.24 -6.55 5.76
CA PRO A 85 0.15 -7.52 5.79
C PRO A 85 0.15 -8.23 7.14
N SER A 86 -1.04 -8.38 7.71
CA SER A 86 -1.20 -9.24 8.87
C SER A 86 -1.23 -10.68 8.38
N ILE A 87 -0.59 -11.57 9.13
CA ILE A 87 -0.65 -12.98 8.80
C ILE A 87 -2.00 -13.50 9.25
N ALA A 88 -2.76 -14.08 8.32
CA ALA A 88 -4.09 -14.60 8.63
C ALA A 88 -4.00 -15.68 9.70
N GLY A 89 -4.85 -15.56 10.71
CA GLY A 89 -4.87 -16.51 11.81
C GLY A 89 -3.81 -16.27 12.85
N GLY A 90 -3.08 -15.22 12.68
CA GLY A 90 -2.05 -14.89 13.66
C GLY A 90 -1.45 -13.60 13.34
#